data_22b6ea7ec3e09d9d278f800847d2cb27
#
_entry.id   22b6ea7ec3e09d9d278f800847d2cb27
#
_cell.length_a   1.000
_cell.length_b   1.000
_cell.length_c   1.000
_cell.angle_alpha   90.00
_cell.angle_beta   90.00
_cell.angle_gamma   90.00
#
_symmetry.space_group_name_H-M   'P 1'
#
loop_
_entity.id
_entity.type
_entity.pdbx_description
1 polymer ?
#
loop_
_entity_poly.entity_id
_entity_poly.type
_entity_poly.pdbx_seq_one_letter_code
_entity_poly.pdbx_strand_id
1 'polypeptide(L)'
;MSHEPIVDDLRGHNYKPYSYMKEYLPKMKSALYMAPKPKEPVPVVVAALHPKMLELAATQANGTHPYFVPPEHTAKVRAAIGPGPMICVEQAIILSTDAAKARARARSYMKTYVPQLPNYVNNLKNLGWADAEFENGCSDKLVDAIVAWGTEKQIQDRIEAHLKAGATQVCIQPLHPDNDAHPDLKAVEAFARLNKPLRIDPPASTPKVS
;
A
#
# COMPACT_ATOMS: atom_id res chain seq x y z
N MET A 1 -6.95 -0.60 -7.03
CA MET A 1 -6.96 -1.96 -7.64
C MET A 1 -8.39 -2.26 -8.08
N SER A 2 -8.57 -2.72 -9.32
CA SER A 2 -9.84 -3.29 -9.75
C SER A 2 -9.90 -4.74 -9.26
N HIS A 3 -10.96 -5.12 -8.58
CA HIS A 3 -11.20 -6.47 -8.10
C HIS A 3 -12.13 -7.22 -9.06
N GLU A 4 -12.03 -8.55 -9.09
CA GLU A 4 -12.77 -9.40 -10.00
C GLU A 4 -14.26 -9.06 -10.12
N PRO A 5 -15.04 -8.91 -9.03
CA PRO A 5 -16.45 -8.56 -9.14
C PRO A 5 -16.69 -7.22 -9.85
N ILE A 6 -15.83 -6.21 -9.61
CA ILE A 6 -15.98 -4.90 -10.23
C ILE A 6 -15.61 -4.95 -11.72
N VAL A 7 -14.61 -5.74 -12.09
CA VAL A 7 -14.15 -5.84 -13.48
C VAL A 7 -15.13 -6.66 -14.31
N ASP A 8 -15.56 -7.81 -13.80
CA ASP A 8 -16.44 -8.73 -14.53
C ASP A 8 -17.87 -8.20 -14.62
N ASP A 9 -18.42 -7.67 -13.51
CA ASP A 9 -19.80 -7.17 -13.48
C ASP A 9 -19.97 -5.81 -14.17
N LEU A 10 -19.01 -4.90 -14.02
CA LEU A 10 -19.12 -3.54 -14.54
C LEU A 10 -18.46 -3.32 -15.89
N ARG A 11 -17.48 -4.13 -16.27
CA ARG A 11 -16.68 -3.94 -17.50
C ARG A 11 -16.79 -5.08 -18.50
N GLY A 12 -17.42 -6.19 -18.12
CA GLY A 12 -17.60 -7.37 -18.99
C GLY A 12 -16.30 -8.02 -19.45
N HIS A 13 -15.22 -7.89 -18.66
CA HIS A 13 -13.91 -8.42 -18.98
C HIS A 13 -13.49 -9.51 -17.99
N ASN A 14 -12.93 -10.59 -18.48
CA ASN A 14 -12.27 -11.58 -17.63
C ASN A 14 -11.17 -10.93 -16.79
N TYR A 15 -11.19 -11.17 -15.48
CA TYR A 15 -10.21 -10.65 -14.54
C TYR A 15 -8.82 -11.25 -14.78
N LYS A 16 -7.98 -10.55 -15.53
CA LYS A 16 -6.59 -10.92 -15.82
C LYS A 16 -5.65 -9.75 -15.52
N PRO A 17 -5.50 -9.35 -14.24
CA PRO A 17 -4.85 -8.10 -13.86
C PRO A 17 -3.40 -7.99 -14.34
N TYR A 18 -2.63 -9.07 -14.32
CA TYR A 18 -1.25 -9.07 -14.78
C TYR A 18 -1.15 -8.84 -16.29
N SER A 19 -1.87 -9.61 -17.10
CA SER A 19 -1.83 -9.47 -18.56
C SER A 19 -2.34 -8.09 -18.99
N TYR A 20 -3.42 -7.64 -18.38
CA TYR A 20 -3.97 -6.31 -18.65
C TYR A 20 -2.98 -5.19 -18.31
N MET A 21 -2.36 -5.23 -17.14
CA MET A 21 -1.41 -4.20 -16.72
C MET A 21 -0.14 -4.21 -17.58
N LYS A 22 0.34 -5.41 -17.97
CA LYS A 22 1.48 -5.57 -18.86
C LYS A 22 1.26 -4.88 -20.23
N GLU A 23 0.03 -4.95 -20.76
CA GLU A 23 -0.34 -4.29 -22.01
C GLU A 23 -0.66 -2.79 -21.83
N TYR A 24 -1.22 -2.43 -20.68
CA TYR A 24 -1.66 -1.07 -20.39
C TYR A 24 -0.50 -0.08 -20.22
N LEU A 25 0.53 -0.46 -19.47
CA LEU A 25 1.65 0.43 -19.15
C LEU A 25 2.37 1.00 -20.39
N PRO A 26 2.69 0.21 -21.44
CA PRO A 26 3.24 0.77 -22.68
C PRO A 26 2.28 1.71 -23.38
N LYS A 27 0.98 1.36 -23.45
CA LYS A 27 -0.05 2.22 -24.06
C LYS A 27 -0.20 3.56 -23.34
N MET A 28 -0.17 3.51 -21.99
CA MET A 28 -0.20 4.73 -21.17
C MET A 28 1.00 5.63 -21.44
N LYS A 29 2.21 5.07 -21.58
CA LYS A 29 3.43 5.84 -21.88
C LYS A 29 3.42 6.50 -23.26
N SER A 30 2.74 5.89 -24.25
CA SER A 30 2.62 6.42 -25.61
C SER A 30 1.38 7.30 -25.81
N ALA A 31 0.53 7.46 -24.81
CA ALA A 31 -0.70 8.26 -24.92
C ALA A 31 -0.38 9.73 -25.16
N LEU A 32 -1.20 10.39 -25.99
CA LEU A 32 -1.08 11.81 -26.24
C LEU A 32 -1.42 12.61 -24.97
N TYR A 33 -0.45 13.38 -24.50
CA TYR A 33 -0.61 14.25 -23.34
C TYR A 33 -0.67 15.71 -23.79
N MET A 34 -1.84 16.33 -23.68
CA MET A 34 -2.11 17.67 -24.20
C MET A 34 -1.98 18.79 -23.16
N ALA A 35 -1.79 18.47 -21.89
CA ALA A 35 -1.57 19.45 -20.83
C ALA A 35 -0.08 19.91 -20.79
N PRO A 36 0.25 21.01 -20.09
CA PRO A 36 1.64 21.40 -19.86
C PRO A 36 2.45 20.24 -19.27
N LYS A 37 3.55 19.89 -19.91
CA LYS A 37 4.42 18.81 -19.44
C LYS A 37 5.10 19.19 -18.13
N PRO A 38 5.17 18.30 -17.13
CA PRO A 38 5.96 18.53 -15.94
C PRO A 38 7.45 18.67 -16.31
N LYS A 39 8.21 19.44 -15.52
CA LYS A 39 9.66 19.62 -15.73
C LYS A 39 10.41 18.30 -15.59
N GLU A 40 10.01 17.50 -14.61
CA GLU A 40 10.57 16.16 -14.35
C GLU A 40 9.52 15.09 -14.67
N PRO A 41 9.93 13.92 -15.15
CA PRO A 41 9.01 12.80 -15.36
C PRO A 41 8.30 12.42 -14.05
N VAL A 42 6.96 12.31 -14.09
CA VAL A 42 6.19 11.86 -12.93
C VAL A 42 6.39 10.36 -12.72
N PRO A 43 6.86 9.92 -11.54
CA PRO A 43 7.02 8.50 -11.29
C PRO A 43 5.67 7.79 -11.24
N VAL A 44 5.62 6.61 -11.86
CA VAL A 44 4.45 5.74 -11.89
C VAL A 44 4.69 4.55 -10.97
N VAL A 45 3.82 4.33 -10.00
CA VAL A 45 3.84 3.14 -9.15
C VAL A 45 2.59 2.29 -9.40
N VAL A 46 2.74 0.98 -9.36
CA VAL A 46 1.68 0.01 -9.66
C VAL A 46 1.30 -0.72 -8.37
N ALA A 47 0.00 -0.86 -8.12
CA ALA A 47 -0.48 -1.67 -7.01
C ALA A 47 -0.09 -3.14 -7.23
N ALA A 48 0.71 -3.70 -6.32
CA ALA A 48 1.19 -5.08 -6.41
C ALA A 48 1.41 -5.70 -5.03
N LEU A 49 1.04 -6.97 -4.89
CA LEU A 49 1.22 -7.77 -3.68
C LEU A 49 2.03 -9.04 -3.96
N HIS A 50 1.91 -9.62 -5.16
CA HIS A 50 2.43 -10.93 -5.51
C HIS A 50 3.59 -10.85 -6.51
N PRO A 51 4.49 -11.84 -6.55
CA PRO A 51 5.77 -11.77 -7.25
C PRO A 51 5.70 -11.29 -8.71
N LYS A 52 4.82 -11.85 -9.54
CA LYS A 52 4.71 -11.45 -10.95
C LYS A 52 4.35 -9.98 -11.15
N MET A 53 3.42 -9.46 -10.33
CA MET A 53 3.02 -8.05 -10.41
C MET A 53 4.10 -7.13 -9.81
N LEU A 54 4.82 -7.58 -8.79
CA LEU A 54 5.97 -6.86 -8.21
C LEU A 54 7.11 -6.74 -9.23
N GLU A 55 7.43 -7.82 -9.96
CA GLU A 55 8.39 -7.79 -11.05
C GLU A 55 7.97 -6.83 -12.17
N LEU A 56 6.70 -6.86 -12.58
CA LEU A 56 6.16 -5.93 -13.57
C LEU A 56 6.29 -4.47 -13.09
N ALA A 57 5.93 -4.19 -11.85
CA ALA A 57 6.03 -2.87 -11.25
C ALA A 57 7.48 -2.36 -11.20
N ALA A 58 8.44 -3.23 -10.92
CA ALA A 58 9.86 -2.91 -10.85
C ALA A 58 10.50 -2.70 -12.24
N THR A 59 10.03 -3.42 -13.28
CA THR A 59 10.65 -3.41 -14.61
C THR A 59 9.97 -2.50 -15.62
N GLN A 60 8.65 -2.29 -15.51
CA GLN A 60 7.87 -1.50 -16.45
C GLN A 60 7.30 -0.19 -15.85
N ALA A 61 7.44 0.01 -14.54
CA ALA A 61 7.06 1.23 -13.84
C ALA A 61 8.22 1.70 -12.96
N ASN A 62 7.99 2.68 -12.08
CA ASN A 62 8.99 3.20 -11.15
C ASN A 62 8.95 2.50 -9.78
N GLY A 63 8.01 1.59 -9.57
CA GLY A 63 7.86 0.89 -8.30
C GLY A 63 6.45 0.42 -8.03
N THR A 64 6.19 0.12 -6.76
CA THR A 64 4.94 -0.50 -6.30
C THR A 64 4.26 0.28 -5.18
N HIS A 65 2.92 0.15 -5.12
CA HIS A 65 2.07 0.64 -4.04
C HIS A 65 1.37 -0.54 -3.35
N PRO A 66 2.05 -1.24 -2.41
CA PRO A 66 1.41 -2.27 -1.61
C PRO A 66 0.36 -1.67 -0.69
N TYR A 67 -0.74 -2.38 -0.53
CA TYR A 67 -1.89 -1.94 0.25
C TYR A 67 -2.31 -3.05 1.21
N PHE A 68 -2.74 -2.67 2.43
CA PHE A 68 -3.20 -3.61 3.45
C PHE A 68 -2.13 -4.63 3.85
N VAL A 69 -0.94 -4.15 4.21
CA VAL A 69 0.22 -4.99 4.48
C VAL A 69 0.99 -4.55 5.73
N PRO A 70 1.58 -5.49 6.50
CA PRO A 70 2.47 -5.17 7.61
C PRO A 70 3.91 -4.89 7.12
N PRO A 71 4.81 -4.35 7.99
CA PRO A 71 6.21 -4.05 7.63
C PRO A 71 7.01 -5.24 7.09
N GLU A 72 6.70 -6.46 7.52
CA GLU A 72 7.33 -7.70 7.04
C GLU A 72 7.09 -7.91 5.54
N HIS A 73 5.92 -7.53 5.05
CA HIS A 73 5.65 -7.54 3.60
C HIS A 73 6.54 -6.53 2.87
N THR A 74 6.72 -5.33 3.42
CA THR A 74 7.61 -4.32 2.83
C THR A 74 9.04 -4.82 2.71
N ALA A 75 9.57 -5.49 3.74
CA ALA A 75 10.89 -6.12 3.70
C ALA A 75 10.97 -7.21 2.61
N LYS A 76 9.94 -8.06 2.50
CA LYS A 76 9.85 -9.09 1.46
C LYS A 76 9.82 -8.48 0.05
N VAL A 77 9.05 -7.41 -0.14
CA VAL A 77 9.00 -6.68 -1.41
C VAL A 77 10.36 -6.09 -1.75
N ARG A 78 11.02 -5.41 -0.80
CA ARG A 78 12.36 -4.83 -1.02
C ARG A 78 13.39 -5.89 -1.41
N ALA A 79 13.37 -7.04 -0.76
CA ALA A 79 14.23 -8.16 -1.12
C ALA A 79 13.95 -8.69 -2.55
N ALA A 80 12.68 -8.68 -2.97
CA ALA A 80 12.28 -9.20 -4.27
C ALA A 80 12.60 -8.26 -5.44
N ILE A 81 12.41 -6.93 -5.25
CA ILE A 81 12.54 -5.96 -6.36
C ILE A 81 13.88 -5.19 -6.35
N GLY A 82 14.75 -5.43 -5.37
CA GLY A 82 16.04 -4.74 -5.24
C GLY A 82 15.94 -3.29 -4.75
N PRO A 83 17.05 -2.55 -4.70
CA PRO A 83 17.11 -1.23 -4.05
C PRO A 83 16.55 -0.07 -4.89
N GLY A 84 16.48 -0.20 -6.23
CA GLY A 84 16.14 0.90 -7.14
C GLY A 84 14.66 1.30 -7.16
N PRO A 85 13.71 0.36 -7.34
CA PRO A 85 12.30 0.70 -7.47
C PRO A 85 11.70 1.29 -6.19
N MET A 86 10.74 2.21 -6.35
CA MET A 86 10.01 2.80 -5.23
C MET A 86 9.08 1.77 -4.56
N ILE A 87 8.94 1.86 -3.25
CA ILE A 87 7.90 1.17 -2.47
C ILE A 87 7.12 2.26 -1.73
N CYS A 88 5.96 2.60 -2.26
CA CYS A 88 5.03 3.58 -1.68
C CYS A 88 3.93 2.81 -0.94
N VAL A 89 4.20 2.38 0.29
CA VAL A 89 3.27 1.53 1.03
C VAL A 89 2.13 2.32 1.64
N GLU A 90 0.91 1.79 1.60
CA GLU A 90 -0.21 2.32 2.37
C GLU A 90 -0.14 1.82 3.81
N GLN A 91 -0.48 2.69 4.78
CA GLN A 91 -0.65 2.35 6.19
C GLN A 91 -1.92 3.01 6.76
N ALA A 92 -2.91 2.18 7.07
CA ALA A 92 -4.09 2.63 7.82
C ALA A 92 -3.72 3.00 9.25
N ILE A 93 -4.19 4.15 9.72
CA ILE A 93 -3.89 4.65 11.07
C ILE A 93 -5.16 5.06 11.82
N ILE A 94 -5.17 4.89 13.15
CA ILE A 94 -6.25 5.37 14.05
C ILE A 94 -5.61 6.08 15.23
N LEU A 95 -5.78 7.39 15.34
CA LEU A 95 -5.27 8.19 16.44
C LEU A 95 -6.20 8.08 17.66
N SER A 96 -6.06 6.98 18.41
CA SER A 96 -6.83 6.70 19.61
C SER A 96 -6.07 5.74 20.52
N THR A 97 -6.01 6.04 21.81
CA THR A 97 -5.39 5.18 22.84
C THR A 97 -6.38 4.19 23.48
N ASP A 98 -7.66 4.29 23.14
CA ASP A 98 -8.67 3.31 23.55
C ASP A 98 -8.56 2.08 22.64
N ALA A 99 -7.98 1.00 23.16
CA ALA A 99 -7.73 -0.23 22.41
C ALA A 99 -9.02 -0.88 21.89
N ALA A 100 -10.09 -0.90 22.71
CA ALA A 100 -11.36 -1.53 22.32
C ALA A 100 -11.98 -0.76 21.13
N LYS A 101 -12.03 0.54 21.22
CA LYS A 101 -12.53 1.44 20.19
C LYS A 101 -11.69 1.38 18.91
N ALA A 102 -10.37 1.48 19.03
CA ALA A 102 -9.46 1.44 17.90
C ALA A 102 -9.56 0.10 17.13
N ARG A 103 -9.56 -1.04 17.83
CA ARG A 103 -9.69 -2.36 17.21
C ARG A 103 -11.07 -2.58 16.61
N ALA A 104 -12.15 -2.10 17.24
CA ALA A 104 -13.49 -2.17 16.66
C ALA A 104 -13.56 -1.38 15.34
N ARG A 105 -12.99 -0.17 15.31
CA ARG A 105 -12.90 0.65 14.09
C ARG A 105 -12.02 -0.01 13.02
N ALA A 106 -10.88 -0.54 13.40
CA ALA A 106 -10.00 -1.27 12.52
C ALA A 106 -10.69 -2.48 11.88
N ARG A 107 -11.44 -3.28 12.66
CA ARG A 107 -12.25 -4.40 12.12
C ARG A 107 -13.32 -3.93 11.14
N SER A 108 -13.98 -2.79 11.41
CA SER A 108 -14.94 -2.21 10.46
C SER A 108 -14.28 -1.90 9.11
N TYR A 109 -13.07 -1.37 9.11
CA TYR A 109 -12.27 -1.15 7.91
C TYR A 109 -11.84 -2.47 7.26
N MET A 110 -11.29 -3.40 8.04
CA MET A 110 -10.74 -4.66 7.55
C MET A 110 -11.78 -5.57 6.91
N LYS A 111 -13.04 -5.56 7.36
CA LYS A 111 -14.11 -6.40 6.80
C LYS A 111 -14.38 -6.16 5.31
N THR A 112 -13.96 -5.01 4.77
CA THR A 112 -14.04 -4.73 3.33
C THR A 112 -13.03 -5.58 2.53
N TYR A 113 -11.94 -6.01 3.17
CA TYR A 113 -10.84 -6.75 2.55
C TYR A 113 -10.85 -8.22 2.94
N VAL A 114 -11.21 -8.54 4.17
CA VAL A 114 -11.24 -9.89 4.74
C VAL A 114 -12.67 -10.25 5.17
N PRO A 115 -13.26 -11.32 4.69
CA PRO A 115 -12.78 -12.33 3.74
C PRO A 115 -13.06 -12.01 2.26
N GLN A 116 -13.58 -10.83 1.95
CA GLN A 116 -14.16 -10.47 0.65
C GLN A 116 -13.17 -10.56 -0.52
N LEU A 117 -11.88 -10.32 -0.27
CA LEU A 117 -10.86 -10.17 -1.31
C LEU A 117 -9.72 -11.18 -1.12
N PRO A 118 -9.78 -12.35 -1.78
CA PRO A 118 -8.84 -13.45 -1.59
C PRO A 118 -7.36 -13.08 -1.78
N ASN A 119 -7.05 -12.11 -2.63
CA ASN A 119 -5.67 -11.69 -2.87
C ASN A 119 -4.99 -11.11 -1.62
N TYR A 120 -5.73 -10.42 -0.74
CA TYR A 120 -5.18 -9.92 0.53
C TYR A 120 -5.00 -11.05 1.55
N VAL A 121 -6.02 -11.90 1.69
CA VAL A 121 -5.93 -13.08 2.57
C VAL A 121 -4.78 -13.98 2.16
N ASN A 122 -4.66 -14.30 0.86
CA ASN A 122 -3.56 -15.13 0.35
C ASN A 122 -2.19 -14.49 0.55
N ASN A 123 -2.09 -13.16 0.42
CA ASN A 123 -0.84 -12.46 0.70
C ASN A 123 -0.43 -12.59 2.17
N LEU A 124 -1.37 -12.45 3.10
CA LEU A 124 -1.12 -12.60 4.54
C LEU A 124 -0.78 -14.07 4.89
N LYS A 125 -1.48 -15.05 4.32
CA LYS A 125 -1.12 -16.46 4.48
C LYS A 125 0.31 -16.76 3.98
N ASN A 126 0.73 -16.16 2.88
CA ASN A 126 2.11 -16.24 2.37
C ASN A 126 3.15 -15.56 3.27
N LEU A 127 2.71 -14.76 4.24
CA LEU A 127 3.54 -14.21 5.34
C LEU A 127 3.49 -15.07 6.61
N GLY A 128 2.75 -16.18 6.60
CA GLY A 128 2.66 -17.10 7.73
C GLY A 128 1.46 -16.90 8.66
N TRP A 129 0.49 -16.07 8.28
CA TRP A 129 -0.74 -15.92 9.06
C TRP A 129 -1.64 -17.16 8.91
N ALA A 130 -2.07 -17.74 10.04
CA ALA A 130 -2.92 -18.91 10.08
C ALA A 130 -4.39 -18.57 9.77
N ASP A 131 -5.17 -19.55 9.31
CA ASP A 131 -6.59 -19.37 8.98
C ASP A 131 -7.42 -18.85 10.16
N ALA A 132 -7.15 -19.32 11.36
CA ALA A 132 -7.81 -18.87 12.59
C ALA A 132 -7.69 -17.36 12.86
N GLU A 133 -6.64 -16.70 12.33
CA GLU A 133 -6.44 -15.25 12.50
C GLU A 133 -7.45 -14.41 11.69
N PHE A 134 -8.08 -15.02 10.68
CA PHE A 134 -9.09 -14.36 9.82
C PHE A 134 -10.53 -14.57 10.30
N GLU A 135 -10.75 -15.42 11.29
CA GLU A 135 -12.08 -15.73 11.81
C GLU A 135 -12.62 -14.61 12.71
N ASN A 136 -13.94 -14.57 12.90
CA ASN A 136 -14.64 -13.66 13.81
C ASN A 136 -14.26 -12.17 13.67
N GLY A 137 -13.99 -11.73 12.44
CA GLY A 137 -13.62 -10.35 12.14
C GLY A 137 -12.15 -10.03 12.40
N CYS A 138 -11.29 -11.03 12.35
CA CYS A 138 -9.86 -11.02 12.61
C CYS A 138 -9.46 -10.97 14.08
N SER A 139 -8.38 -11.69 14.39
CA SER A 139 -7.77 -11.64 15.74
C SER A 139 -7.22 -10.25 16.05
N ASP A 140 -7.08 -9.92 17.33
CA ASP A 140 -6.41 -8.68 17.76
C ASP A 140 -4.99 -8.57 17.19
N LYS A 141 -4.27 -9.69 17.13
CA LYS A 141 -2.92 -9.76 16.59
C LYS A 141 -2.86 -9.35 15.12
N LEU A 142 -3.79 -9.86 14.30
CA LEU A 142 -3.84 -9.49 12.87
C LEU A 142 -4.30 -8.05 12.69
N VAL A 143 -5.29 -7.60 13.47
CA VAL A 143 -5.76 -6.21 13.48
C VAL A 143 -4.60 -5.25 13.76
N ASP A 144 -3.85 -5.51 14.83
CA ASP A 144 -2.71 -4.67 15.26
C ASP A 144 -1.53 -4.73 14.28
N ALA A 145 -1.41 -5.80 13.50
CA ALA A 145 -0.39 -5.91 12.46
C ALA A 145 -0.72 -5.04 11.23
N ILE A 146 -2.00 -4.94 10.85
CA ILE A 146 -2.43 -4.23 9.64
C ILE A 146 -2.72 -2.76 9.92
N VAL A 147 -3.39 -2.43 11.02
CA VAL A 147 -3.79 -1.05 11.35
C VAL A 147 -2.94 -0.53 12.51
N ALA A 148 -2.22 0.55 12.29
CA ALA A 148 -1.48 1.23 13.35
C ALA A 148 -2.44 2.10 14.17
N TRP A 149 -2.51 1.86 15.47
CA TRP A 149 -3.36 2.68 16.35
C TRP A 149 -2.62 3.04 17.64
N GLY A 150 -3.08 4.08 18.31
CA GLY A 150 -2.50 4.53 19.57
C GLY A 150 -2.20 6.02 19.59
N THR A 151 -1.15 6.39 20.30
CA THR A 151 -0.57 7.74 20.34
C THR A 151 0.14 8.07 19.02
N GLU A 152 0.41 9.36 18.78
CA GLU A 152 1.23 9.79 17.64
C GLU A 152 2.56 9.04 17.57
N LYS A 153 3.22 8.83 18.72
CA LYS A 153 4.49 8.09 18.81
C LYS A 153 4.35 6.63 18.35
N GLN A 154 3.31 5.92 18.78
CA GLN A 154 3.10 4.52 18.40
C GLN A 154 2.82 4.38 16.89
N ILE A 155 2.05 5.31 16.31
CA ILE A 155 1.80 5.35 14.88
C ILE A 155 3.08 5.70 14.11
N GLN A 156 3.85 6.69 14.62
CA GLN A 156 5.14 7.05 14.03
C GLN A 156 6.11 5.86 14.02
N ASP A 157 6.18 5.07 15.10
CA ASP A 157 7.02 3.88 15.17
C ASP A 157 6.64 2.85 14.09
N ARG A 158 5.35 2.71 13.76
CA ARG A 158 4.90 1.85 12.66
C ARG A 158 5.33 2.41 11.29
N ILE A 159 5.21 3.71 11.07
CA ILE A 159 5.66 4.37 9.84
C ILE A 159 7.17 4.15 9.67
N GLU A 160 7.95 4.35 10.73
CA GLU A 160 9.39 4.11 10.73
C GLU A 160 9.74 2.63 10.49
N ALA A 161 8.93 1.68 10.99
CA ALA A 161 9.13 0.26 10.71
C ALA A 161 9.02 -0.05 9.22
N HIS A 162 8.07 0.55 8.50
CA HIS A 162 7.98 0.43 7.04
C HIS A 162 9.19 1.05 6.33
N LEU A 163 9.64 2.25 6.77
CA LEU A 163 10.82 2.90 6.19
C LEU A 163 12.09 2.07 6.43
N LYS A 164 12.29 1.54 7.64
CA LYS A 164 13.40 0.62 7.97
C LYS A 164 13.33 -0.68 7.16
N ALA A 165 12.12 -1.16 6.86
CA ALA A 165 11.90 -2.33 6.00
C ALA A 165 12.14 -2.06 4.50
N GLY A 166 12.48 -0.81 4.13
CA GLY A 166 12.83 -0.43 2.76
C GLY A 166 11.74 0.29 1.98
N ALA A 167 10.65 0.76 2.61
CA ALA A 167 9.73 1.69 1.97
C ALA A 167 10.45 3.00 1.61
N THR A 168 10.14 3.54 0.44
CA THR A 168 10.60 4.88 0.02
C THR A 168 9.61 5.95 0.46
N GLN A 169 8.36 5.57 0.62
CA GLN A 169 7.28 6.45 1.05
C GLN A 169 6.22 5.64 1.80
N VAL A 170 5.62 6.22 2.83
CA VAL A 170 4.44 5.68 3.52
C VAL A 170 3.26 6.63 3.27
N CYS A 171 2.22 6.11 2.66
CA CYS A 171 0.96 6.81 2.41
C CYS A 171 0.01 6.50 3.56
N ILE A 172 -0.18 7.43 4.50
CA ILE A 172 -1.09 7.21 5.61
C ILE A 172 -2.56 7.27 5.16
N GLN A 173 -3.38 6.36 5.69
CA GLN A 173 -4.84 6.39 5.56
C GLN A 173 -5.46 6.64 6.94
N PRO A 174 -5.81 7.88 7.28
CA PRO A 174 -6.32 8.25 8.60
C PRO A 174 -7.78 7.86 8.74
N LEU A 175 -8.04 6.81 9.51
CA LEU A 175 -9.37 6.33 9.84
C LEU A 175 -9.88 7.07 11.08
N HIS A 176 -11.01 7.78 10.95
CA HIS A 176 -11.61 8.47 12.08
C HIS A 176 -12.09 7.46 13.12
N PRO A 177 -11.74 7.59 14.42
CA PRO A 177 -12.06 6.58 15.43
C PRO A 177 -13.57 6.41 15.70
N ASP A 178 -14.40 7.42 15.39
CA ASP A 178 -15.85 7.46 15.63
C ASP A 178 -16.69 7.52 14.37
N ASN A 179 -16.08 7.59 13.18
CA ASN A 179 -16.82 7.85 11.96
C ASN A 179 -16.20 7.12 10.76
N ASP A 180 -17.01 6.30 10.09
CA ASP A 180 -16.57 5.56 8.91
C ASP A 180 -16.59 6.39 7.61
N ALA A 181 -17.32 7.51 7.59
CA ALA A 181 -17.56 8.30 6.39
C ALA A 181 -16.49 9.35 6.10
N HIS A 182 -15.71 9.76 7.11
CA HIS A 182 -14.76 10.87 6.98
C HIS A 182 -13.36 10.49 7.48
N PRO A 183 -12.29 11.03 6.86
CA PRO A 183 -10.94 10.88 7.38
C PRO A 183 -10.78 11.61 8.73
N ASP A 184 -9.85 11.17 9.54
CA ASP A 184 -9.46 11.87 10.77
C ASP A 184 -8.54 13.05 10.46
N LEU A 185 -9.09 14.26 10.42
CA LEU A 185 -8.32 15.47 10.15
C LEU A 185 -7.30 15.78 11.26
N LYS A 186 -7.55 15.37 12.52
CA LYS A 186 -6.57 15.52 13.60
C LYS A 186 -5.33 14.67 13.34
N ALA A 187 -5.54 13.45 12.90
CA ALA A 187 -4.43 12.59 12.49
C ALA A 187 -3.69 13.16 11.27
N VAL A 188 -4.40 13.68 10.27
CA VAL A 188 -3.75 14.37 9.13
C VAL A 188 -2.87 15.52 9.60
N GLU A 189 -3.36 16.40 10.47
CA GLU A 189 -2.60 17.53 11.00
C GLU A 189 -1.39 17.09 11.83
N ALA A 190 -1.56 16.06 12.68
CA ALA A 190 -0.48 15.53 13.50
C ALA A 190 0.68 15.04 12.65
N PHE A 191 0.39 14.27 11.60
CA PHE A 191 1.42 13.66 10.75
C PHE A 191 1.91 14.57 9.62
N ALA A 192 1.16 15.58 9.19
CA ALA A 192 1.63 16.57 8.23
C ALA A 192 2.81 17.40 8.76
N ARG A 193 2.87 17.64 10.07
CA ARG A 193 3.95 18.39 10.73
C ARG A 193 5.26 17.60 10.81
N LEU A 194 5.20 16.28 10.70
CA LEU A 194 6.38 15.39 10.73
C LEU A 194 7.07 15.31 9.36
N ASN A 195 6.42 15.77 8.30
CA ASN A 195 7.00 15.83 6.98
C ASN A 195 8.00 17.00 6.87
N LYS A 196 9.24 16.80 7.36
CA LYS A 196 10.37 17.44 6.71
C LYS A 196 10.42 16.89 5.29
N PRO A 197 10.58 17.73 4.24
CA PRO A 197 10.67 17.24 2.88
C PRO A 197 11.76 16.16 2.83
N LEU A 198 11.36 14.92 2.57
CA LEU A 198 12.29 13.86 2.23
C LEU A 198 13.06 14.37 1.01
N ARG A 199 14.36 14.69 1.17
CA ARG A 199 15.24 14.83 0.03
C ARG A 199 15.28 13.45 -0.61
N ILE A 200 14.52 13.29 -1.69
CA ILE A 200 14.70 12.16 -2.59
C ILE A 200 16.00 12.48 -3.32
N ASP A 201 17.10 11.91 -2.86
CA ASP A 201 18.32 11.89 -3.66
C ASP A 201 17.96 11.13 -4.94
N PRO A 202 18.21 11.71 -6.12
CA PRO A 202 17.94 11.04 -7.38
C PRO A 202 18.71 9.71 -7.39
N PRO A 203 18.12 8.63 -7.95
CA PRO A 203 18.83 7.37 -8.07
C PRO A 203 20.14 7.62 -8.79
N ALA A 204 21.23 7.04 -8.26
CA ALA A 204 22.56 7.13 -8.86
C ALA A 204 22.43 6.80 -10.35
N SER A 205 22.92 7.71 -11.20
CA SER A 205 22.85 7.57 -12.65
C SER A 205 23.44 6.21 -13.06
N THR A 206 22.64 5.41 -13.74
CA THR A 206 23.08 4.17 -14.40
C THR A 206 24.29 4.49 -15.27
N PRO A 207 25.39 3.74 -15.20
CA PRO A 207 26.52 3.93 -16.10
C PRO A 207 26.04 3.72 -17.54
N LYS A 208 26.33 4.69 -18.40
CA LYS A 208 26.12 4.56 -19.85
C LYS A 208 26.98 3.38 -20.32
N VAL A 209 26.32 2.32 -20.76
CA VAL A 209 26.97 1.26 -21.50
C VAL A 209 27.37 1.86 -22.85
N SER A 210 28.67 1.94 -23.07
CA SER A 210 29.31 2.31 -24.33
C SER A 210 29.15 1.20 -25.37
#